data_324a35549e3e82c2720e76d88dc48bc4
#
_entry.id   324a35549e3e82c2720e76d88dc48bc4
#
_cell.length_a   1.000
_cell.length_b   1.000
_cell.length_c   1.000
_cell.angle_alpha   90.00
_cell.angle_beta   90.00
_cell.angle_gamma   90.00
#
_symmetry.space_group_name_H-M   'P 1'
#
loop_
_entity.id
_entity.type
_entity.pdbx_description
1 polymer ?
#
loop_
_entity_poly.entity_id
_entity_poly.type
_entity_poly.pdbx_seq_one_letter_code
_entity_poly.pdbx_strand_id
1 'polypeptide(L)'
;LISPEAQFAQKLHAVTDLTYSRAHDLVDLQVLWRMHLDLAELKQLCVRTFSWRKAQAWPPLPLRDMSGWESAYLEARAETQVNEATDMLSSLSDARQWLAQTIRTIDGIQ
;
A
#
# COMPACT_ATOMS: atom_id res chain seq x y z
N LEU A 1 3.15 11.14 17.04
CA LEU A 1 2.19 10.65 16.04
C LEU A 1 2.80 10.63 14.66
N ILE A 2 2.60 9.54 13.94
CA ILE A 2 3.11 9.39 12.59
C ILE A 2 2.09 10.00 11.61
N SER A 3 2.56 10.82 10.66
CA SER A 3 1.69 11.42 9.66
C SER A 3 1.09 10.34 8.73
N PRO A 4 -0.05 10.63 8.07
CA PRO A 4 -0.60 9.69 7.09
C PRO A 4 0.39 9.37 5.97
N GLU A 5 1.19 10.34 5.53
CA GLU A 5 2.21 10.13 4.53
C GLU A 5 3.28 9.14 4.99
N ALA A 6 3.72 9.26 6.24
CA ALA A 6 4.71 8.34 6.80
C ALA A 6 4.11 6.95 6.99
N GLN A 7 2.86 6.86 7.42
CA GLN A 7 2.15 5.58 7.54
C GLN A 7 2.05 4.90 6.19
N PHE A 8 1.70 5.65 5.16
CA PHE A 8 1.59 5.11 3.81
C PHE A 8 2.93 4.54 3.34
N ALA A 9 4.01 5.28 3.51
CA ALA A 9 5.34 4.84 3.09
C ALA A 9 5.75 3.54 3.81
N GLN A 10 5.50 3.45 5.11
CA GLN A 10 5.84 2.26 5.89
C GLN A 10 5.02 1.05 5.46
N LYS A 11 3.71 1.23 5.26
CA LYS A 11 2.84 0.13 4.83
C LYS A 11 3.13 -0.29 3.40
N LEU A 12 3.49 0.65 2.54
CA LEU A 12 3.88 0.32 1.16
C LEU A 12 5.14 -0.55 1.16
N HIS A 13 6.12 -0.21 1.98
CA HIS A 13 7.31 -1.03 2.12
C HIS A 13 6.96 -2.42 2.64
N ALA A 14 6.09 -2.50 3.66
CA ALA A 14 5.70 -3.76 4.27
C ALA A 14 4.96 -4.67 3.28
N VAL A 15 4.01 -4.13 2.52
CA VAL A 15 3.20 -4.94 1.61
C VAL A 15 4.01 -5.43 0.41
N THR A 16 5.03 -4.70 0.02
CA THR A 16 5.90 -5.09 -1.11
C THR A 16 7.08 -5.96 -0.67
N ASP A 17 7.25 -6.17 0.62
CA ASP A 17 8.21 -7.14 1.15
C ASP A 17 7.55 -8.51 1.12
N LEU A 18 8.00 -9.37 0.22
CA LEU A 18 7.36 -10.65 -0.08
C LEU A 18 7.62 -11.74 0.97
N THR A 19 8.31 -11.41 2.05
CA THR A 19 8.60 -12.36 3.13
C THR A 19 7.34 -12.82 3.85
N TYR A 20 6.37 -11.91 4.04
CA TYR A 20 5.14 -12.19 4.77
C TYR A 20 3.93 -11.70 4.00
N SER A 21 2.79 -12.35 4.24
CA SER A 21 1.52 -11.87 3.71
C SER A 21 1.11 -10.60 4.47
N ARG A 22 0.87 -9.52 3.73
CA ARG A 22 0.48 -8.22 4.28
C ARG A 22 -0.79 -7.70 3.62
N ALA A 23 -1.74 -8.60 3.40
CA ALA A 23 -2.99 -8.23 2.74
C ALA A 23 -3.75 -7.14 3.47
N HIS A 24 -3.67 -7.11 4.82
CA HIS A 24 -4.29 -6.06 5.61
C HIS A 24 -3.69 -4.69 5.28
N ASP A 25 -2.37 -4.64 5.08
CA ASP A 25 -1.71 -3.38 4.71
C ASP A 25 -2.19 -2.87 3.35
N LEU A 26 -2.53 -3.79 2.43
CA LEU A 26 -3.06 -3.40 1.13
C LEU A 26 -4.41 -2.69 1.26
N VAL A 27 -5.26 -3.13 2.19
CA VAL A 27 -6.51 -2.46 2.50
C VAL A 27 -6.24 -1.10 3.16
N ASP A 28 -5.33 -1.07 4.14
CA ASP A 28 -4.98 0.16 4.85
C ASP A 28 -4.43 1.24 3.91
N LEU A 29 -3.66 0.83 2.91
CA LEU A 29 -3.15 1.77 1.90
C LEU A 29 -4.27 2.45 1.12
N GLN A 30 -5.33 1.71 0.81
CA GLN A 30 -6.49 2.28 0.12
C GLN A 30 -7.19 3.33 0.99
N VAL A 31 -7.32 3.05 2.29
CA VAL A 31 -7.90 4.01 3.24
C VAL A 31 -7.04 5.27 3.31
N LEU A 32 -5.74 5.10 3.48
CA LEU A 32 -4.82 6.24 3.58
C LEU A 32 -4.80 7.08 2.31
N TRP A 33 -4.86 6.44 1.14
CA TRP A 33 -4.84 7.15 -0.14
C TRP A 33 -6.04 8.09 -0.30
N ARG A 34 -7.15 7.80 0.36
CA ARG A 34 -8.35 8.65 0.31
C ARG A 34 -8.25 9.89 1.19
N MET A 35 -7.28 9.92 2.09
CA MET A 35 -6.98 11.13 2.84
C MET A 35 -6.26 12.11 1.93
N HIS A 36 -6.31 13.39 2.25
CA HIS A 36 -5.65 14.41 1.42
C HIS A 36 -4.16 14.42 1.75
N LEU A 37 -3.41 13.51 1.12
CA LEU A 37 -1.98 13.37 1.35
C LEU A 37 -1.20 14.47 0.63
N ASP A 38 -0.14 14.95 1.28
CA ASP A 38 0.85 15.80 0.62
C ASP A 38 1.73 14.89 -0.25
N LEU A 39 1.51 14.93 -1.56
CA LEU A 39 2.15 14.00 -2.48
C LEU A 39 3.66 14.24 -2.59
N ALA A 40 4.12 15.49 -2.50
CA ALA A 40 5.56 15.75 -2.53
C ALA A 40 6.25 15.15 -1.31
N GLU A 41 5.66 15.33 -0.12
CA GLU A 41 6.18 14.73 1.10
C GLU A 41 6.10 13.21 1.04
N LEU A 42 5.01 12.67 0.51
CA LEU A 42 4.84 11.22 0.36
C LEU A 42 5.96 10.62 -0.49
N LYS A 43 6.27 11.24 -1.62
CA LYS A 43 7.37 10.77 -2.47
C LYS A 43 8.69 10.74 -1.71
N GLN A 44 9.00 11.81 -1.01
CA GLN A 44 10.25 11.89 -0.22
C GLN A 44 10.31 10.80 0.83
N LEU A 45 9.21 10.57 1.53
CA LEU A 45 9.14 9.55 2.57
C LEU A 45 9.26 8.14 2.01
N CYS A 46 8.66 7.88 0.86
CA CYS A 46 8.78 6.58 0.19
C CYS A 46 10.23 6.31 -0.21
N VAL A 47 10.87 7.26 -0.88
CA VAL A 47 12.27 7.11 -1.29
C VAL A 47 13.16 6.87 -0.07
N ARG A 48 12.95 7.65 0.99
CA ARG A 48 13.74 7.53 2.21
C ARG A 48 13.53 6.18 2.90
N THR A 49 12.29 5.74 3.02
CA THR A 49 11.96 4.48 3.69
C THR A 49 12.57 3.29 2.96
N PHE A 50 12.45 3.25 1.64
CA PHE A 50 13.01 2.16 0.84
C PHE A 50 14.53 2.17 0.86
N SER A 51 15.14 3.36 0.79
CA SER A 51 16.58 3.50 0.86
C SER A 51 17.13 3.05 2.21
N TRP A 52 16.45 3.45 3.30
CA TRP A 52 16.90 3.12 4.65
C TRP A 52 16.82 1.62 4.92
N ARG A 53 15.71 1.00 4.56
CA ARG A 53 15.52 -0.43 4.89
C ARG A 53 16.34 -1.35 4.00
N LYS A 54 16.69 -0.91 2.80
CA LYS A 54 17.59 -1.64 1.86
C LYS A 54 17.10 -3.02 1.44
N ALA A 55 15.92 -3.44 1.88
CA ALA A 55 15.37 -4.73 1.50
C ALA A 55 14.89 -4.76 0.07
N GLN A 56 14.54 -3.59 -0.46
CA GLN A 56 14.05 -3.46 -1.83
C GLN A 56 14.28 -2.04 -2.33
N ALA A 57 14.40 -1.92 -3.64
CA ALA A 57 14.65 -0.63 -4.28
C ALA A 57 13.37 0.17 -4.45
N TRP A 58 13.50 1.47 -4.60
CA TRP A 58 12.40 2.33 -5.03
C TRP A 58 12.51 2.58 -6.53
N PRO A 59 11.46 2.49 -7.34
CA PRO A 59 10.14 1.99 -6.92
C PRO A 59 10.13 0.46 -6.78
N PRO A 60 9.24 -0.08 -5.94
CA PRO A 60 9.16 -1.53 -5.78
C PRO A 60 8.53 -2.20 -7.01
N LEU A 61 8.84 -3.48 -7.17
CA LEU A 61 8.23 -4.28 -8.23
C LEU A 61 6.74 -4.51 -7.92
N PRO A 62 5.90 -4.70 -8.97
CA PRO A 62 4.49 -5.02 -8.76
C PRO A 62 4.32 -6.29 -7.93
N LEU A 63 3.26 -6.32 -7.14
CA LEU A 63 2.93 -7.50 -6.35
C LEU A 63 2.63 -8.69 -7.23
N ARG A 64 3.14 -9.85 -6.82
CA ARG A 64 2.85 -11.11 -7.48
C ARG A 64 1.56 -11.69 -6.93
N ASP A 65 0.94 -12.58 -7.71
CA ASP A 65 -0.17 -13.37 -7.21
C ASP A 65 0.38 -14.46 -6.30
N MET A 66 0.05 -14.36 -5.01
CA MET A 66 0.57 -15.29 -4.01
C MET A 66 -0.56 -16.09 -3.39
N SER A 67 -0.30 -17.37 -3.19
CA SER A 67 -1.27 -18.28 -2.59
C SER A 67 -1.69 -17.77 -1.21
N GLY A 68 -3.00 -17.77 -0.96
CA GLY A 68 -3.57 -17.35 0.31
C GLY A 68 -3.83 -15.86 0.46
N TRP A 69 -3.29 -15.04 -0.42
CA TRP A 69 -3.48 -13.59 -0.31
C TRP A 69 -4.91 -13.17 -0.59
N GLU A 70 -5.59 -13.86 -1.51
CA GLU A 70 -6.96 -13.47 -1.85
C GLU A 70 -7.90 -13.60 -0.66
N SER A 71 -7.86 -14.74 0.05
CA SER A 71 -8.66 -14.92 1.26
C SER A 71 -8.33 -13.89 2.33
N ALA A 72 -7.04 -13.66 2.56
CA ALA A 72 -6.59 -12.68 3.55
C ALA A 72 -7.04 -11.27 3.17
N TYR A 73 -6.99 -10.93 1.88
CA TYR A 73 -7.45 -9.62 1.42
C TYR A 73 -8.95 -9.44 1.65
N LEU A 74 -9.74 -10.45 1.30
CA LEU A 74 -11.20 -10.37 1.46
C LEU A 74 -11.60 -10.26 2.93
N GLU A 75 -10.91 -10.96 3.82
CA GLU A 75 -11.14 -10.83 5.27
C GLU A 75 -10.81 -9.44 5.78
N ALA A 76 -9.64 -8.90 5.39
CA ALA A 76 -9.23 -7.56 5.79
C ALA A 76 -10.18 -6.49 5.25
N ARG A 77 -10.63 -6.68 4.00
CA ARG A 77 -11.60 -5.78 3.38
C ARG A 77 -12.92 -5.75 4.15
N ALA A 78 -13.42 -6.93 4.52
CA ALA A 78 -14.68 -7.04 5.25
C ALA A 78 -14.60 -6.34 6.61
N GLU A 79 -13.52 -6.53 7.35
CA GLU A 79 -13.29 -5.85 8.63
C GLU A 79 -13.27 -4.34 8.47
N THR A 80 -12.55 -3.86 7.47
CA THR A 80 -12.40 -2.42 7.24
C THR A 80 -13.71 -1.77 6.83
N GLN A 81 -14.51 -2.43 5.98
CA GLN A 81 -15.78 -1.89 5.54
C GLN A 81 -16.80 -1.78 6.66
N VAL A 82 -16.77 -2.70 7.63
CA VAL A 82 -17.63 -2.61 8.80
C VAL A 82 -17.32 -1.36 9.61
N ASN A 83 -16.03 -1.03 9.74
CA ASN A 83 -15.58 0.07 10.60
C ASN A 83 -15.54 1.42 9.88
N GLU A 84 -15.19 1.44 8.61
CA GLU A 84 -14.86 2.67 7.89
C GLU A 84 -15.93 3.13 6.90
N ALA A 85 -16.90 2.30 6.60
CA ALA A 85 -17.99 2.63 5.65
C ALA A 85 -17.44 3.16 4.31
N THR A 86 -16.33 2.60 3.83
CA THR A 86 -15.69 3.01 2.58
C THR A 86 -15.71 1.88 1.57
N ASP A 87 -15.70 2.24 0.29
CA ASP A 87 -15.67 1.26 -0.79
C ASP A 87 -14.24 0.81 -1.06
N MET A 88 -13.90 -0.36 -0.56
CA MET A 88 -12.61 -0.98 -0.90
C MET A 88 -12.74 -1.75 -2.20
N LEU A 89 -11.63 -1.88 -2.92
CA LEU A 89 -11.61 -2.67 -4.15
C LEU A 89 -12.03 -4.11 -3.86
N SER A 90 -12.84 -4.67 -4.74
CA SER A 90 -13.56 -5.91 -4.46
C SER A 90 -12.71 -7.17 -4.56
N SER A 91 -11.59 -7.12 -5.26
CA SER A 91 -10.74 -8.30 -5.44
C SER A 91 -9.28 -7.95 -5.23
N LEU A 92 -8.50 -8.98 -4.90
CA LEU A 92 -7.04 -8.84 -4.80
C LEU A 92 -6.44 -8.38 -6.14
N SER A 93 -6.95 -8.88 -7.24
CA SER A 93 -6.47 -8.51 -8.57
C SER A 93 -6.63 -7.00 -8.81
N ASP A 94 -7.81 -6.47 -8.49
CA ASP A 94 -8.06 -5.03 -8.64
C ASP A 94 -7.18 -4.22 -7.69
N ALA A 95 -6.99 -4.68 -6.47
CA ALA A 95 -6.16 -4.00 -5.49
C ALA A 95 -4.68 -4.00 -5.94
N ARG A 96 -4.20 -5.09 -6.51
CA ARG A 96 -2.83 -5.17 -7.02
C ARG A 96 -2.63 -4.20 -8.19
N GLN A 97 -3.58 -4.12 -9.10
CA GLN A 97 -3.52 -3.17 -10.22
C GLN A 97 -3.54 -1.73 -9.72
N TRP A 98 -4.41 -1.45 -8.76
CA TRP A 98 -4.47 -0.14 -8.12
C TRP A 98 -3.14 0.24 -7.49
N LEU A 99 -2.52 -0.70 -6.77
CA LEU A 99 -1.25 -0.43 -6.11
C LEU A 99 -0.15 -0.15 -7.11
N ALA A 100 -0.07 -0.94 -8.18
CA ALA A 100 0.93 -0.72 -9.23
C ALA A 100 0.77 0.68 -9.86
N GLN A 101 -0.47 1.08 -10.12
CA GLN A 101 -0.76 2.40 -10.67
C GLN A 101 -0.41 3.50 -9.68
N THR A 102 -0.73 3.30 -8.41
CA THR A 102 -0.44 4.26 -7.36
C THR A 102 1.07 4.47 -7.19
N ILE A 103 1.83 3.38 -7.22
CA ILE A 103 3.30 3.47 -7.17
C ILE A 103 3.83 4.30 -8.34
N ARG A 104 3.32 4.08 -9.55
CA ARG A 104 3.72 4.88 -10.71
C ARG A 104 3.37 6.34 -10.53
N THR A 105 2.21 6.62 -9.95
CA THR A 105 1.80 8.01 -9.67
C THR A 105 2.77 8.68 -8.71
N ILE A 106 3.12 8.00 -7.62
CA ILE A 106 4.07 8.54 -6.65
C ILE A 106 5.44 8.73 -7.28
N ASP A 107 5.92 7.74 -8.01
CA ASP A 107 7.24 7.80 -8.64
C ASP A 107 7.33 8.96 -9.64
N GLY A 108 6.24 9.31 -10.28
CA GLY A 108 6.19 10.43 -11.23
C GLY A 108 6.16 11.82 -10.58
N ILE A 109 6.04 11.92 -9.27
CA ILE A 109 6.05 13.20 -8.56
C ILE A 109 7.47 13.75 -8.51
N GLN A 110 7.62 15.05 -8.78
CA GLN A 110 8.91 15.72 -8.77
C GLN A 110 9.20 16.50 -7.50
#